data_9d1217c0b789a3be9d446f90bcf66ac1
#
_entry.id   9d1217c0b789a3be9d446f90bcf66ac1
#
_cell.length_a   1.000
_cell.length_b   1.000
_cell.length_c   1.000
_cell.angle_alpha   90.00
_cell.angle_beta   90.00
_cell.angle_gamma   90.00
#
_symmetry.space_group_name_H-M   'P 1'
#
loop_
_entity.id
_entity.type
_entity.pdbx_description
1 polymer ?
#
loop_
_entity_poly.entity_id
_entity_poly.type
_entity_poly.pdbx_seq_one_letter_code
_entity_poly.pdbx_strand_id
1 'polypeptide(L)'
;MSDIIYLVCSSTGKTSTSSSNSNKYHKWVKQPSGDYEHTYGRVGTPGVSHVVSASKMQQKMRDALSHGYTQVEVAADVGTGAVNGPVVAKADIRQKAIDEIAGGDKGLADLVGVLVDRNTREITSTTTLKLDTATGLFKTDAGIIVTRKVVDEARDMLGKIKAVHGAQTVSVPGGLDKLACDYLMRIPTDIGRARPTFGNVFPDRAAVDKQEQILDALLGSLDMLAKPAPTPDAPKVEAKRTWSVTLTPCDAAEFKRISKKYYDTAQGGHAAVQAGLKPKRAWTLSIAHMDEAFEKDGKKVGNIMELWHGTRVGNLLSIFSRGLIIPPWADAGRMFGDGIYFSDQSTKSLNYAYGYWGGGSRDNTCYMLLNDVAMGRPYIPRSTGSWKSAPDGCDSTFAKAGQCVANNEMIIYRPSQCRPVRLVEFSS
;
A
#
# COMPACT_ATOMS: atom_id res chain seq x y z
N MET A 1 -11.29 -19.47 24.51
CA MET A 1 -9.92 -19.55 23.94
C MET A 1 -10.10 -19.74 22.46
N SER A 2 -9.37 -19.04 21.62
CA SER A 2 -9.44 -19.23 20.19
C SER A 2 -9.02 -20.68 19.84
N ASP A 3 -9.69 -21.30 18.86
CA ASP A 3 -9.38 -22.67 18.41
C ASP A 3 -8.03 -22.75 17.69
N ILE A 4 -7.40 -21.61 17.44
CA ILE A 4 -6.08 -21.49 16.80
C ILE A 4 -5.17 -20.63 17.69
N ILE A 5 -3.98 -21.17 18.01
CA ILE A 5 -2.91 -20.45 18.69
C ILE A 5 -1.72 -20.37 17.73
N TYR A 6 -1.16 -19.19 17.57
CA TYR A 6 -0.02 -18.97 16.68
C TYR A 6 1.07 -18.18 17.39
N LEU A 7 2.27 -18.72 17.38
CA LEU A 7 3.46 -18.07 17.90
C LEU A 7 4.48 -17.87 16.79
N VAL A 8 5.07 -16.68 16.72
CA VAL A 8 6.15 -16.35 15.79
C VAL A 8 7.36 -15.90 16.57
N CYS A 9 8.53 -16.29 16.13
CA CYS A 9 9.80 -15.77 16.58
C CYS A 9 10.61 -15.31 15.39
N SER A 10 10.92 -14.02 15.35
CA SER A 10 11.97 -13.49 14.49
C SER A 10 13.06 -12.93 15.41
N SER A 11 14.26 -13.49 15.39
CA SER A 11 15.33 -13.14 16.32
C SER A 11 16.70 -13.39 15.72
N THR A 12 17.65 -12.50 16.04
CA THR A 12 19.08 -12.65 15.73
C THR A 12 19.85 -13.34 16.87
N GLY A 13 19.21 -13.50 18.04
CA GLY A 13 19.80 -14.15 19.20
C GLY A 13 19.85 -15.68 19.11
N LYS A 14 20.70 -16.31 19.96
CA LYS A 14 20.67 -17.76 20.15
C LYS A 14 19.38 -18.13 20.87
N THR A 15 18.49 -18.84 20.20
CA THR A 15 17.47 -19.63 20.89
C THR A 15 18.09 -20.97 21.28
N SER A 16 17.69 -21.57 22.39
CA SER A 16 18.35 -22.76 23.00
C SER A 16 18.41 -24.00 22.11
N THR A 17 17.86 -23.96 20.93
CA THR A 17 17.81 -25.07 19.98
C THR A 17 18.57 -24.79 18.69
N SER A 18 19.84 -24.46 18.80
CA SER A 18 20.88 -24.67 17.77
C SER A 18 21.04 -23.73 16.58
N SER A 19 20.29 -22.70 16.34
CA SER A 19 20.67 -21.75 15.29
C SER A 19 20.43 -20.30 15.69
N SER A 20 21.46 -19.47 15.52
CA SER A 20 21.43 -18.03 15.70
C SER A 20 20.53 -17.28 14.70
N ASN A 21 19.56 -17.96 14.10
CA ASN A 21 18.74 -17.45 13.01
C ASN A 21 17.31 -18.00 13.16
N SER A 22 16.43 -17.20 13.70
CA SER A 22 15.04 -17.57 13.90
C SER A 22 14.11 -16.62 13.14
N ASN A 23 13.53 -17.12 12.07
CA ASN A 23 12.29 -16.62 11.48
C ASN A 23 11.38 -17.83 11.36
N LYS A 24 10.78 -18.22 12.51
CA LYS A 24 10.09 -19.51 12.69
C LYS A 24 8.72 -19.28 13.31
N TYR A 25 7.84 -20.25 13.14
CA TYR A 25 6.51 -20.24 13.72
C TYR A 25 6.14 -21.57 14.37
N HIS A 26 5.17 -21.51 15.30
CA HIS A 26 4.39 -22.60 15.83
C HIS A 26 2.91 -22.27 15.68
N LYS A 27 2.12 -23.22 15.18
CA LYS A 27 0.68 -23.13 15.06
C LYS A 27 0.04 -24.32 15.71
N TRP A 28 -0.97 -24.12 16.53
CA TRP A 28 -1.80 -25.18 17.09
C TRP A 28 -3.25 -24.93 16.68
N VAL A 29 -3.89 -25.94 16.12
CA VAL A 29 -5.31 -25.92 15.73
C VAL A 29 -6.01 -26.99 16.57
N LYS A 30 -7.00 -26.59 17.37
CA LYS A 30 -7.78 -27.49 18.19
C LYS A 30 -8.61 -28.42 17.30
N GLN A 31 -8.53 -29.71 17.57
CA GLN A 31 -9.28 -30.75 16.88
C GLN A 31 -10.57 -31.07 17.64
N PRO A 32 -11.60 -31.62 16.97
CA PRO A 32 -12.84 -32.08 17.62
C PRO A 32 -12.59 -33.09 18.76
N SER A 33 -11.51 -33.87 18.69
CA SER A 33 -11.08 -34.80 19.75
C SER A 33 -10.64 -34.12 21.05
N GLY A 34 -10.40 -32.80 21.04
CA GLY A 34 -9.78 -32.06 22.13
C GLY A 34 -8.24 -31.97 22.08
N ASP A 35 -7.62 -32.69 21.16
CA ASP A 35 -6.19 -32.59 20.86
C ASP A 35 -5.90 -31.40 19.95
N TYR A 36 -4.62 -31.17 19.66
CA TYR A 36 -4.19 -30.07 18.82
C TYR A 36 -3.31 -30.56 17.67
N GLU A 37 -3.62 -30.15 16.45
CA GLU A 37 -2.68 -30.23 15.34
C GLU A 37 -1.63 -29.14 15.52
N HIS A 38 -0.38 -29.57 15.72
CA HIS A 38 0.77 -28.69 15.90
C HIS A 38 1.60 -28.66 14.62
N THR A 39 1.63 -27.51 13.95
CA THR A 39 2.51 -27.23 12.82
C THR A 39 3.62 -26.28 13.22
N TYR A 40 4.85 -26.55 12.80
CA TYR A 40 5.98 -25.67 13.06
C TYR A 40 6.99 -25.69 11.92
N GLY A 41 7.69 -24.57 11.73
CA GLY A 41 8.63 -24.42 10.62
C GLY A 41 9.23 -23.03 10.52
N ARG A 42 9.85 -22.75 9.38
CA ARG A 42 10.22 -21.37 8.99
C ARG A 42 9.01 -20.63 8.44
N VAL A 43 8.95 -19.34 8.72
CA VAL A 43 7.98 -18.46 8.05
C VAL A 43 8.20 -18.58 6.54
N GLY A 44 7.11 -18.78 5.80
CA GLY A 44 7.15 -19.00 4.34
C GLY A 44 7.28 -20.48 3.91
N THR A 45 7.34 -21.42 4.85
CA THR A 45 7.34 -22.85 4.53
C THR A 45 6.09 -23.55 5.11
N PRO A 46 5.61 -24.65 4.50
CA PRO A 46 4.48 -25.40 5.01
C PRO A 46 4.69 -25.93 6.44
N GLY A 47 5.95 -26.13 6.83
CA GLY A 47 6.29 -26.70 8.12
C GLY A 47 6.04 -28.20 8.22
N VAL A 48 6.17 -28.72 9.46
CA VAL A 48 5.90 -30.11 9.81
C VAL A 48 4.73 -30.14 10.78
N SER A 49 3.73 -30.99 10.53
CA SER A 49 2.53 -31.14 11.36
C SER A 49 2.47 -32.49 12.06
N HIS A 50 1.99 -32.50 13.31
CA HIS A 50 1.66 -33.69 14.06
C HIS A 50 0.61 -33.36 15.14
N VAL A 51 -0.13 -34.37 15.59
CA VAL A 51 -1.15 -34.21 16.63
C VAL A 51 -0.49 -34.33 18.01
N VAL A 52 -0.86 -33.44 18.93
CA VAL A 52 -0.40 -33.43 20.32
C VAL A 52 -1.59 -33.28 21.26
N SER A 53 -1.49 -33.88 22.46
CA SER A 53 -2.50 -33.69 23.49
C SER A 53 -2.52 -32.24 24.01
N ALA A 54 -3.64 -31.82 24.60
CA ALA A 54 -3.79 -30.47 25.15
C ALA A 54 -2.70 -30.13 26.20
N SER A 55 -2.32 -31.10 27.04
CA SER A 55 -1.26 -30.90 28.03
C SER A 55 0.10 -30.70 27.37
N LYS A 56 0.42 -31.47 26.35
CA LYS A 56 1.68 -31.34 25.60
C LYS A 56 1.72 -30.06 24.78
N MET A 57 0.59 -29.61 24.25
CA MET A 57 0.45 -28.32 23.59
C MET A 57 0.80 -27.18 24.55
N GLN A 58 0.21 -27.17 25.77
CA GLN A 58 0.50 -26.14 26.79
C GLN A 58 1.96 -26.11 27.18
N GLN A 59 2.59 -27.28 27.34
CA GLN A 59 4.03 -27.38 27.64
C GLN A 59 4.85 -26.75 26.50
N LYS A 60 4.65 -27.20 25.25
CA LYS A 60 5.36 -26.67 24.08
C LYS A 60 5.14 -25.17 23.86
N MET A 61 3.95 -24.66 24.18
CA MET A 61 3.64 -23.24 24.10
C MET A 61 4.45 -22.43 25.14
N ARG A 62 4.49 -22.90 26.41
CA ARG A 62 5.33 -22.27 27.43
C ARG A 62 6.81 -22.28 27.04
N ASP A 63 7.31 -23.41 26.55
CA ASP A 63 8.68 -23.54 26.09
C ASP A 63 8.98 -22.56 24.94
N ALA A 64 8.08 -22.44 23.94
CA ALA A 64 8.23 -21.50 22.85
C ALA A 64 8.26 -20.04 23.36
N LEU A 65 7.32 -19.66 24.22
CA LEU A 65 7.29 -18.31 24.82
C LEU A 65 8.58 -17.99 25.59
N SER A 66 9.13 -18.94 26.36
CA SER A 66 10.40 -18.77 27.07
C SER A 66 11.60 -18.63 26.14
N HIS A 67 11.48 -19.09 24.89
CA HIS A 67 12.49 -18.94 23.83
C HIS A 67 12.29 -17.71 22.93
N GLY A 68 11.44 -16.76 23.34
CA GLY A 68 11.26 -15.49 22.64
C GLY A 68 10.23 -15.52 21.50
N TYR A 69 9.42 -16.58 21.43
CA TYR A 69 8.25 -16.54 20.56
C TYR A 69 7.19 -15.61 21.15
N THR A 70 6.52 -14.89 20.28
CA THR A 70 5.42 -13.99 20.65
C THR A 70 4.12 -14.53 20.09
N GLN A 71 3.08 -14.54 20.92
CA GLN A 71 1.75 -14.90 20.44
C GLN A 71 1.22 -13.76 19.55
N VAL A 72 0.84 -14.13 18.33
CA VAL A 72 0.15 -13.21 17.41
C VAL A 72 -1.34 -13.50 17.54
N GLU A 73 -2.14 -12.47 17.74
CA GLU A 73 -3.60 -12.61 17.69
C GLU A 73 -3.98 -13.08 16.29
N VAL A 74 -4.38 -14.34 16.21
CA VAL A 74 -5.10 -14.86 15.04
C VAL A 74 -6.51 -14.33 15.18
N ALA A 75 -6.98 -13.53 14.25
CA ALA A 75 -8.39 -13.25 14.16
C ALA A 75 -9.08 -14.62 14.02
N ALA A 76 -9.74 -15.05 15.09
CA ALA A 76 -10.54 -16.25 15.05
C ALA A 76 -11.47 -16.15 13.86
N ASP A 77 -11.48 -17.22 13.09
CA ASP A 77 -12.32 -17.46 11.91
C ASP A 77 -13.37 -16.36 11.70
N VAL A 78 -13.16 -15.49 10.71
CA VAL A 78 -14.11 -14.42 10.34
C VAL A 78 -15.47 -15.00 9.92
N GLY A 79 -15.66 -16.29 10.22
CA GLY A 79 -16.91 -17.03 10.04
C GLY A 79 -18.05 -16.61 10.96
N THR A 80 -17.82 -16.03 12.14
CA THR A 80 -18.95 -15.89 13.08
C THR A 80 -18.97 -14.70 14.03
N GLY A 81 -18.16 -13.62 13.92
CA GLY A 81 -18.47 -12.66 14.96
C GLY A 81 -17.72 -11.36 15.19
N ALA A 82 -16.82 -10.94 14.33
CA ALA A 82 -16.12 -9.65 14.52
C ALA A 82 -16.23 -8.67 13.34
N VAL A 83 -16.99 -9.00 12.33
CA VAL A 83 -17.54 -8.06 11.36
C VAL A 83 -19.06 -8.13 11.53
N ASN A 84 -19.66 -7.17 12.23
CA ASN A 84 -21.11 -7.04 12.35
C ASN A 84 -21.71 -6.81 10.95
N GLY A 85 -22.02 -7.90 10.24
CA GLY A 85 -22.68 -7.90 8.95
C GLY A 85 -22.68 -9.32 8.35
N PRO A 86 -23.68 -9.69 7.52
CA PRO A 86 -23.73 -10.99 6.90
C PRO A 86 -22.44 -11.22 6.11
N VAL A 87 -21.80 -12.37 6.37
CA VAL A 87 -20.67 -12.87 5.57
C VAL A 87 -21.16 -12.97 4.13
N VAL A 88 -20.61 -12.14 3.24
CA VAL A 88 -20.87 -12.30 1.81
C VAL A 88 -20.11 -13.55 1.38
N ALA A 89 -20.83 -14.62 1.15
CA ALA A 89 -20.30 -15.84 0.61
C ALA A 89 -19.54 -15.53 -0.69
N LYS A 90 -18.26 -15.96 -0.76
CA LYS A 90 -17.37 -15.81 -1.92
C LYS A 90 -17.35 -14.40 -2.49
N ALA A 91 -16.78 -13.43 -1.77
CA ALA A 91 -16.48 -12.15 -2.37
C ALA A 91 -15.27 -12.34 -3.31
N ASP A 92 -15.55 -12.61 -4.56
CA ASP A 92 -14.57 -12.41 -5.62
C ASP A 92 -14.34 -10.90 -5.73
N ILE A 93 -13.29 -10.42 -5.04
CA ILE A 93 -12.90 -8.99 -5.05
C ILE A 93 -12.75 -8.50 -6.48
N ARG A 94 -12.22 -9.34 -7.35
CA ARG A 94 -12.03 -9.01 -8.75
C ARG A 94 -13.38 -8.76 -9.43
N GLN A 95 -14.34 -9.65 -9.23
CA GLN A 95 -15.67 -9.51 -9.80
C GLN A 95 -16.40 -8.29 -9.20
N LYS A 96 -16.32 -8.09 -7.89
CA LYS A 96 -16.89 -6.92 -7.22
C LYS A 96 -16.31 -5.61 -7.77
N ALA A 97 -15.00 -5.52 -7.94
CA ALA A 97 -14.36 -4.34 -8.51
C ALA A 97 -14.81 -4.09 -9.95
N ILE A 98 -14.91 -5.16 -10.76
CA ILE A 98 -15.42 -5.08 -12.14
C ILE A 98 -16.87 -4.58 -12.14
N ASP A 99 -17.73 -5.17 -11.32
CA ASP A 99 -19.16 -4.81 -11.26
C ASP A 99 -19.36 -3.35 -10.83
N GLU A 100 -18.59 -2.89 -9.82
CA GLU A 100 -18.72 -1.53 -9.29
C GLU A 100 -18.05 -0.45 -10.17
N ILE A 101 -16.94 -0.75 -10.84
CA ILE A 101 -16.16 0.25 -11.60
C ILE A 101 -16.50 0.21 -13.10
N ALA A 102 -16.61 -0.98 -13.67
CA ALA A 102 -16.76 -1.11 -15.12
C ALA A 102 -18.20 -0.91 -15.61
N GLY A 103 -19.21 -1.10 -14.74
CA GLY A 103 -20.60 -0.84 -15.11
C GLY A 103 -21.08 -1.59 -16.36
N GLY A 104 -20.52 -2.74 -16.67
CA GLY A 104 -20.83 -3.55 -17.86
C GLY A 104 -19.96 -3.24 -19.10
N ASP A 105 -19.07 -2.24 -19.05
CA ASP A 105 -18.12 -1.98 -20.14
C ASP A 105 -16.98 -3.03 -20.10
N LYS A 106 -16.83 -3.76 -21.22
CA LYS A 106 -15.84 -4.84 -21.33
C LYS A 106 -14.39 -4.32 -21.27
N GLY A 107 -14.10 -3.18 -21.89
CA GLY A 107 -12.76 -2.60 -21.90
C GLY A 107 -12.34 -2.11 -20.51
N LEU A 108 -13.31 -1.57 -19.75
CA LEU A 108 -13.09 -1.21 -18.34
C LEU A 108 -13.00 -2.45 -17.45
N ALA A 109 -13.77 -3.50 -17.71
CA ALA A 109 -13.65 -4.76 -16.98
C ALA A 109 -12.25 -5.37 -17.11
N ASP A 110 -11.69 -5.36 -18.32
CA ASP A 110 -10.31 -5.81 -18.57
C ASP A 110 -9.30 -4.95 -17.80
N LEU A 111 -9.43 -3.62 -17.84
CA LEU A 111 -8.58 -2.71 -17.07
C LEU A 111 -8.64 -3.01 -15.58
N VAL A 112 -9.84 -3.06 -15.01
CA VAL A 112 -10.04 -3.30 -13.57
C VAL A 112 -9.48 -4.67 -13.18
N GLY A 113 -9.71 -5.69 -13.99
CA GLY A 113 -9.10 -7.01 -13.80
C GLY A 113 -7.58 -6.96 -13.71
N VAL A 114 -6.93 -6.24 -14.63
CA VAL A 114 -5.47 -6.02 -14.61
C VAL A 114 -5.03 -5.31 -13.32
N LEU A 115 -5.75 -4.29 -12.87
CA LEU A 115 -5.41 -3.56 -11.64
C LEU A 115 -5.48 -4.47 -10.40
N VAL A 116 -6.52 -5.30 -10.28
CA VAL A 116 -6.68 -6.26 -9.17
C VAL A 116 -5.59 -7.32 -9.20
N ASP A 117 -5.33 -7.90 -10.37
CA ASP A 117 -4.30 -8.94 -10.52
C ASP A 117 -2.88 -8.40 -10.20
N ARG A 118 -2.60 -7.16 -10.58
CA ARG A 118 -1.33 -6.50 -10.26
C ARG A 118 -1.19 -6.20 -8.77
N ASN A 119 -2.26 -5.70 -8.13
CA ASN A 119 -2.27 -5.48 -6.67
C ASN A 119 -2.01 -6.79 -5.93
N THR A 120 -2.72 -7.87 -6.27
CA THR A 120 -2.55 -9.20 -5.66
C THR A 120 -1.12 -9.72 -5.86
N ARG A 121 -0.59 -9.59 -7.08
CA ARG A 121 0.77 -10.04 -7.40
C ARG A 121 1.84 -9.27 -6.62
N GLU A 122 1.68 -7.96 -6.43
CA GLU A 122 2.62 -7.15 -5.66
C GLU A 122 2.77 -7.69 -4.23
N ILE A 123 1.64 -8.03 -3.59
CA ILE A 123 1.64 -8.61 -2.24
C ILE A 123 2.27 -10.02 -2.25
N THR A 124 1.79 -10.91 -3.11
CA THR A 124 2.14 -12.35 -3.05
C THR A 124 3.54 -12.66 -3.57
N SER A 125 4.12 -11.82 -4.43
CA SER A 125 5.48 -12.03 -4.94
C SER A 125 6.59 -11.64 -3.96
N THR A 126 6.26 -10.86 -2.95
CA THR A 126 7.25 -10.27 -2.03
C THR A 126 7.08 -10.78 -0.61
N THR A 127 5.87 -11.14 -0.25
CA THR A 127 5.55 -11.69 1.07
C THR A 127 5.21 -13.17 0.98
N THR A 128 5.14 -13.84 2.11
CA THR A 128 4.61 -15.21 2.20
C THR A 128 3.08 -15.25 2.35
N LEU A 129 2.43 -14.10 2.13
CA LEU A 129 0.99 -13.99 2.24
C LEU A 129 0.29 -14.61 1.03
N LYS A 130 -0.85 -15.24 1.27
CA LYS A 130 -1.73 -15.82 0.24
C LYS A 130 -3.10 -15.15 0.32
N LEU A 131 -3.70 -14.90 -0.83
CA LEU A 131 -5.06 -14.42 -0.90
C LEU A 131 -6.00 -15.58 -0.51
N ASP A 132 -6.81 -15.38 0.52
CA ASP A 132 -7.92 -16.26 0.85
C ASP A 132 -9.11 -15.93 -0.05
N THR A 133 -9.35 -16.76 -1.04
CA THR A 133 -10.45 -16.56 -2.01
C THR A 133 -11.84 -16.62 -1.38
N ALA A 134 -11.99 -17.22 -0.19
CA ALA A 134 -13.26 -17.27 0.52
C ALA A 134 -13.60 -15.95 1.23
N THR A 135 -12.60 -15.25 1.75
CA THR A 135 -12.76 -14.00 2.51
C THR A 135 -12.25 -12.77 1.76
N GLY A 136 -11.42 -12.97 0.74
CA GLY A 136 -10.72 -11.89 0.04
C GLY A 136 -9.58 -11.24 0.84
N LEU A 137 -9.27 -11.76 2.02
CA LEU A 137 -8.22 -11.25 2.89
C LEU A 137 -6.88 -11.95 2.61
N PHE A 138 -5.79 -11.24 2.84
CA PHE A 138 -4.47 -11.86 2.82
C PHE A 138 -4.19 -12.54 4.15
N LYS A 139 -3.71 -13.77 4.08
CA LYS A 139 -3.31 -14.56 5.23
C LYS A 139 -1.97 -15.24 5.01
N THR A 140 -1.27 -15.53 6.11
CA THR A 140 -0.08 -16.37 6.09
C THR A 140 -0.46 -17.84 5.83
N ASP A 141 0.52 -18.69 5.49
CA ASP A 141 0.31 -20.14 5.43
C ASP A 141 -0.27 -20.73 6.73
N ALA A 142 -0.04 -20.06 7.82
CA ALA A 142 -0.56 -20.42 9.14
C ALA A 142 -1.99 -19.91 9.40
N GLY A 143 -2.61 -19.21 8.45
CA GLY A 143 -3.97 -18.69 8.57
C GLY A 143 -4.11 -17.37 9.32
N ILE A 144 -2.99 -16.64 9.59
CA ILE A 144 -3.06 -15.30 10.19
C ILE A 144 -3.54 -14.33 9.12
N ILE A 145 -4.64 -13.67 9.43
CA ILE A 145 -5.21 -12.63 8.60
C ILE A 145 -4.47 -11.30 8.85
N VAL A 146 -4.06 -10.65 7.79
CA VAL A 146 -3.51 -9.29 7.87
C VAL A 146 -4.67 -8.31 8.02
N THR A 147 -4.78 -7.71 9.20
CA THR A 147 -5.80 -6.69 9.50
C THR A 147 -5.25 -5.28 9.29
N ARG A 148 -6.14 -4.28 9.22
CA ARG A 148 -5.71 -2.86 9.14
C ARG A 148 -4.78 -2.49 10.29
N LYS A 149 -5.08 -2.90 11.51
CA LYS A 149 -4.23 -2.65 12.69
C LYS A 149 -2.81 -3.17 12.47
N VAL A 150 -2.66 -4.38 11.93
CA VAL A 150 -1.33 -4.98 11.62
C VAL A 150 -0.58 -4.15 10.58
N VAL A 151 -1.28 -3.67 9.54
CA VAL A 151 -0.68 -2.82 8.51
C VAL A 151 -0.25 -1.47 9.10
N ASP A 152 -1.07 -0.85 9.94
CA ASP A 152 -0.74 0.43 10.58
C ASP A 152 0.46 0.29 11.52
N GLU A 153 0.53 -0.76 12.34
CA GLU A 153 1.70 -1.06 13.18
C GLU A 153 2.97 -1.29 12.34
N ALA A 154 2.85 -2.01 11.23
CA ALA A 154 3.98 -2.24 10.32
C ALA A 154 4.46 -0.93 9.68
N ARG A 155 3.54 0.00 9.34
CA ARG A 155 3.89 1.32 8.81
C ARG A 155 4.64 2.18 9.81
N ASP A 156 4.21 2.20 11.06
CA ASP A 156 4.93 2.93 12.13
C ASP A 156 6.37 2.44 12.27
N MET A 157 6.57 1.12 12.18
CA MET A 157 7.90 0.54 12.20
C MET A 157 8.71 0.92 10.96
N LEU A 158 8.08 0.85 9.78
CA LEU A 158 8.71 1.19 8.51
C LEU A 158 9.11 2.67 8.46
N GLY A 159 8.32 3.57 9.05
CA GLY A 159 8.65 4.98 9.20
C GLY A 159 9.96 5.19 10.00
N LYS A 160 10.15 4.45 11.10
CA LYS A 160 11.39 4.47 11.88
C LYS A 160 12.58 3.92 11.08
N ILE A 161 12.38 2.81 10.36
CA ILE A 161 13.39 2.21 9.49
C ILE A 161 13.83 3.20 8.40
N LYS A 162 12.86 3.87 7.80
CA LYS A 162 13.08 4.87 6.74
C LYS A 162 13.88 6.08 7.26
N ALA A 163 13.59 6.54 8.47
CA ALA A 163 14.32 7.61 9.12
C ALA A 163 15.80 7.27 9.35
N VAL A 164 16.10 6.02 9.72
CA VAL A 164 17.48 5.51 9.85
C VAL A 164 18.24 5.59 8.52
N HIS A 165 17.60 5.16 7.42
CA HIS A 165 18.20 5.30 6.08
C HIS A 165 18.35 6.74 5.62
N GLY A 166 17.57 7.67 6.17
CA GLY A 166 17.69 9.11 5.97
C GLY A 166 18.74 9.79 6.89
N ALA A 167 19.62 9.00 7.56
CA ALA A 167 20.61 9.45 8.51
C ALA A 167 20.04 10.25 9.71
N GLN A 168 18.77 10.03 10.05
CA GLN A 168 18.15 10.62 11.23
C GLN A 168 18.43 9.76 12.46
N THR A 169 18.69 10.40 13.59
CA THR A 169 18.82 9.71 14.86
C THR A 169 17.45 9.28 15.35
N VAL A 170 17.20 7.98 15.37
CA VAL A 170 15.95 7.38 15.85
C VAL A 170 16.24 6.53 17.09
N SER A 171 15.52 6.81 18.17
CA SER A 171 15.55 5.94 19.35
C SER A 171 14.72 4.69 19.06
N VAL A 172 15.38 3.54 19.00
CA VAL A 172 14.73 2.24 18.78
C VAL A 172 14.97 1.35 19.98
N PRO A 173 13.96 1.15 20.84
CA PRO A 173 14.07 0.22 21.96
C PRO A 173 14.42 -1.20 21.49
N GLY A 174 15.52 -1.75 22.03
CA GLY A 174 16.01 -3.07 21.63
C GLY A 174 16.86 -3.10 20.37
N GLY A 175 17.10 -1.96 19.73
CA GLY A 175 17.98 -1.83 18.56
C GLY A 175 17.33 -2.14 17.21
N LEU A 176 18.09 -1.89 16.15
CA LEU A 176 17.59 -1.99 14.76
C LEU A 176 17.24 -3.43 14.35
N ASP A 177 18.01 -4.40 14.81
CA ASP A 177 17.72 -5.82 14.50
C ASP A 177 16.39 -6.26 15.11
N LYS A 178 16.08 -5.79 16.34
CA LYS A 178 14.78 -6.04 16.94
C LYS A 178 13.65 -5.41 16.15
N LEU A 179 13.83 -4.18 15.70
CA LEU A 179 12.84 -3.49 14.87
C LEU A 179 12.56 -4.25 13.56
N ALA A 180 13.60 -4.75 12.90
CA ALA A 180 13.46 -5.59 11.70
C ALA A 180 12.72 -6.90 12.00
N CYS A 181 13.04 -7.55 13.12
CA CYS A 181 12.34 -8.75 13.58
C CYS A 181 10.86 -8.48 13.90
N ASP A 182 10.57 -7.38 14.59
CA ASP A 182 9.19 -6.98 14.93
C ASP A 182 8.37 -6.67 13.67
N TYR A 183 9.00 -6.08 12.64
CA TYR A 183 8.38 -5.87 11.33
C TYR A 183 8.03 -7.21 10.65
N LEU A 184 8.99 -8.14 10.58
CA LEU A 184 8.79 -9.46 9.96
C LEU A 184 7.70 -10.29 10.67
N MET A 185 7.47 -10.07 11.95
CA MET A 185 6.37 -10.72 12.68
C MET A 185 4.99 -10.20 12.23
N ARG A 186 4.90 -8.99 11.70
CA ARG A 186 3.65 -8.39 11.19
C ARG A 186 3.45 -8.65 9.72
N ILE A 187 4.50 -8.49 8.94
CA ILE A 187 4.52 -8.69 7.49
C ILE A 187 5.52 -9.79 7.17
N PRO A 188 5.11 -11.05 7.23
CA PRO A 188 5.98 -12.18 7.01
C PRO A 188 6.55 -12.16 5.59
N THR A 189 7.86 -12.03 5.50
CA THR A 189 8.60 -12.01 4.24
C THR A 189 9.56 -13.18 4.23
N ASP A 190 9.68 -13.87 3.09
CA ASP A 190 10.68 -14.91 2.94
C ASP A 190 12.06 -14.28 2.79
N ILE A 191 12.89 -14.44 3.80
CA ILE A 191 14.29 -14.01 3.80
C ILE A 191 15.25 -15.19 3.62
N GLY A 192 14.72 -16.35 3.22
CA GLY A 192 15.47 -17.57 3.03
C GLY A 192 16.19 -18.02 4.30
N ARG A 193 17.51 -18.25 4.18
CA ARG A 193 18.38 -18.63 5.31
C ARG A 193 19.13 -17.45 5.93
N ALA A 194 18.89 -16.23 5.44
CA ALA A 194 19.53 -15.04 5.99
C ALA A 194 19.09 -14.81 7.45
N ARG A 195 19.95 -14.20 8.25
CA ARG A 195 19.58 -13.74 9.58
C ARG A 195 18.63 -12.55 9.46
N PRO A 196 17.59 -12.41 10.28
CA PRO A 196 16.69 -11.27 10.26
C PRO A 196 17.32 -10.02 10.91
N THR A 197 18.55 -9.70 10.51
CA THR A 197 19.21 -8.46 10.91
C THR A 197 18.65 -7.29 10.11
N PHE A 198 18.77 -6.09 10.65
CA PHE A 198 18.37 -4.88 9.95
C PHE A 198 19.01 -4.79 8.56
N GLY A 199 20.33 -5.01 8.46
CA GLY A 199 21.05 -4.94 7.18
C GLY A 199 20.66 -6.01 6.16
N ASN A 200 20.12 -7.16 6.57
CA ASN A 200 19.64 -8.19 5.66
C ASN A 200 18.19 -7.98 5.21
N VAL A 201 17.36 -7.40 6.08
CA VAL A 201 15.93 -7.16 5.78
C VAL A 201 15.73 -5.82 5.07
N PHE A 202 16.48 -4.82 5.47
CA PHE A 202 16.43 -3.46 4.95
C PHE A 202 17.84 -2.97 4.56
N PRO A 203 18.47 -3.58 3.55
CA PRO A 203 19.86 -3.25 3.18
C PRO A 203 20.00 -1.81 2.65
N ASP A 204 18.94 -1.28 2.06
CA ASP A 204 18.94 0.02 1.42
C ASP A 204 17.54 0.66 1.40
N ARG A 205 17.46 1.87 0.89
CA ARG A 205 16.20 2.60 0.75
C ARG A 205 15.21 1.90 -0.19
N ALA A 206 15.69 1.25 -1.22
CA ALA A 206 14.82 0.56 -2.19
C ALA A 206 14.06 -0.61 -1.52
N ALA A 207 14.71 -1.31 -0.59
CA ALA A 207 14.05 -2.35 0.21
C ALA A 207 12.91 -1.78 1.08
N VAL A 208 13.13 -0.60 1.66
CA VAL A 208 12.10 0.12 2.44
C VAL A 208 10.93 0.54 1.56
N ASP A 209 11.22 1.19 0.43
CA ASP A 209 10.21 1.66 -0.52
C ASP A 209 9.37 0.49 -1.08
N LYS A 210 9.99 -0.69 -1.27
CA LYS A 210 9.28 -1.90 -1.67
C LYS A 210 8.30 -2.37 -0.60
N GLN A 211 8.67 -2.33 0.68
CA GLN A 211 7.77 -2.67 1.77
C GLN A 211 6.61 -1.66 1.91
N GLU A 212 6.85 -0.37 1.65
CA GLU A 212 5.76 0.62 1.60
C GLU A 212 4.72 0.27 0.54
N GLN A 213 5.16 -0.12 -0.66
CA GLN A 213 4.26 -0.53 -1.75
C GLN A 213 3.39 -1.72 -1.34
N ILE A 214 3.97 -2.70 -0.63
CA ILE A 214 3.22 -3.85 -0.11
C ILE A 214 2.17 -3.42 0.90
N LEU A 215 2.53 -2.53 1.83
CA LEU A 215 1.58 -2.03 2.82
C LEU A 215 0.47 -1.22 2.16
N ASP A 216 0.76 -0.45 1.10
CA ASP A 216 -0.24 0.26 0.30
C ASP A 216 -1.17 -0.70 -0.43
N ALA A 217 -0.63 -1.76 -1.03
CA ALA A 217 -1.40 -2.79 -1.71
C ALA A 217 -2.31 -3.56 -0.73
N LEU A 218 -1.80 -3.89 0.48
CA LEU A 218 -2.57 -4.53 1.54
C LEU A 218 -3.71 -3.63 2.03
N LEU A 219 -3.45 -2.34 2.25
CA LEU A 219 -4.51 -1.39 2.61
C LEU A 219 -5.57 -1.27 1.52
N GLY A 220 -5.14 -1.18 0.25
CA GLY A 220 -6.04 -1.19 -0.89
C GLY A 220 -6.98 -2.41 -0.87
N SER A 221 -6.43 -3.60 -0.62
CA SER A 221 -7.21 -4.84 -0.52
C SER A 221 -8.17 -4.82 0.68
N LEU A 222 -7.75 -4.30 1.83
CA LEU A 222 -8.60 -4.16 3.02
C LEU A 222 -9.71 -3.13 2.80
N ASP A 223 -9.45 -2.04 2.11
CA ASP A 223 -10.46 -1.04 1.76
C ASP A 223 -11.55 -1.62 0.85
N MET A 224 -11.19 -2.54 -0.06
CA MET A 224 -12.15 -3.25 -0.91
C MET A 224 -13.14 -4.10 -0.13
N LEU A 225 -12.74 -4.59 1.05
CA LEU A 225 -13.55 -5.44 1.91
C LEU A 225 -14.32 -4.67 2.99
N ALA A 226 -13.91 -3.43 3.27
CA ALA A 226 -14.57 -2.60 4.28
C ALA A 226 -16.00 -2.28 3.84
N LYS A 227 -17.00 -2.74 4.61
CA LYS A 227 -18.37 -2.25 4.46
C LYS A 227 -18.44 -0.83 5.02
N PRO A 228 -19.13 0.11 4.34
CA PRO A 228 -19.43 1.38 4.98
C PRO A 228 -20.22 1.13 6.28
N ALA A 229 -19.79 1.77 7.38
CA ALA A 229 -20.49 1.68 8.65
C ALA A 229 -21.94 2.16 8.44
N PRO A 230 -22.97 1.42 8.94
CA PRO A 230 -24.34 1.89 8.88
C PRO A 230 -24.46 3.16 9.74
N THR A 231 -24.85 4.26 9.13
CA THR A 231 -25.31 5.46 9.86
C THR A 231 -26.74 5.19 10.37
N PRO A 232 -27.03 5.39 11.67
CA PRO A 232 -28.30 4.98 12.27
C PRO A 232 -29.57 5.61 11.69
N ASP A 233 -29.47 6.71 10.92
CA ASP A 233 -30.60 7.51 10.45
C ASP A 233 -30.64 7.83 8.96
N ALA A 234 -29.99 7.03 8.10
CA ALA A 234 -30.09 7.25 6.67
C ALA A 234 -31.32 6.55 6.09
N PRO A 235 -32.15 7.23 5.23
CA PRO A 235 -33.19 6.56 4.46
C PRO A 235 -32.55 5.44 3.64
N LYS A 236 -33.33 4.37 3.30
CA LYS A 236 -32.88 3.23 2.49
C LYS A 236 -32.21 3.70 1.20
N VAL A 237 -30.93 4.05 1.32
CA VAL A 237 -30.11 4.48 0.21
C VAL A 237 -29.46 3.21 -0.36
N GLU A 238 -29.41 3.13 -1.69
CA GLU A 238 -28.68 2.15 -2.50
C GLU A 238 -27.38 1.71 -1.82
N ALA A 239 -27.08 0.42 -1.86
CA ALA A 239 -25.89 -0.15 -1.21
C ALA A 239 -24.67 0.70 -1.58
N LYS A 240 -24.09 1.41 -0.61
CA LYS A 240 -23.00 2.36 -0.85
C LYS A 240 -21.85 1.63 -1.51
N ARG A 241 -21.51 2.01 -2.74
CA ARG A 241 -20.44 1.43 -3.54
C ARG A 241 -19.11 1.59 -2.81
N THR A 242 -18.25 0.58 -2.90
CA THR A 242 -16.88 0.64 -2.34
C THR A 242 -16.05 1.65 -3.10
N TRP A 243 -16.25 1.71 -4.43
CA TRP A 243 -15.58 2.68 -5.29
C TRP A 243 -16.59 3.69 -5.83
N SER A 244 -16.49 4.92 -5.33
CA SER A 244 -17.25 6.06 -5.88
C SER A 244 -16.49 6.68 -7.05
N VAL A 245 -16.03 5.84 -7.95
CA VAL A 245 -15.23 6.20 -9.13
C VAL A 245 -16.05 5.97 -10.40
N THR A 246 -15.88 6.86 -11.35
CA THR A 246 -16.37 6.72 -12.73
C THR A 246 -15.20 6.84 -13.68
N LEU A 247 -15.09 5.88 -14.59
CA LEU A 247 -14.14 5.89 -15.70
C LEU A 247 -14.91 5.86 -17.01
N THR A 248 -14.56 6.76 -17.94
CA THR A 248 -15.13 6.81 -19.28
C THR A 248 -14.01 6.94 -20.31
N PRO A 249 -13.90 6.09 -21.31
CA PRO A 249 -12.89 6.22 -22.35
C PRO A 249 -12.88 7.62 -22.95
N CYS A 250 -11.70 8.23 -23.10
CA CYS A 250 -11.55 9.50 -23.79
C CYS A 250 -11.79 9.32 -25.29
N ASP A 251 -12.39 10.31 -25.93
CA ASP A 251 -12.44 10.36 -27.36
C ASP A 251 -11.07 10.65 -27.99
N ALA A 252 -10.99 10.56 -29.34
CA ALA A 252 -9.72 10.73 -30.04
C ALA A 252 -9.13 12.13 -29.90
N ALA A 253 -9.98 13.16 -29.79
CA ALA A 253 -9.53 14.55 -29.65
C ALA A 253 -8.89 14.79 -28.30
N GLU A 254 -9.53 14.31 -27.21
CA GLU A 254 -9.00 14.42 -25.86
C GLU A 254 -7.75 13.55 -25.68
N PHE A 255 -7.73 12.32 -26.22
CA PHE A 255 -6.53 11.50 -26.19
C PHE A 255 -5.35 12.17 -26.91
N LYS A 256 -5.60 12.83 -28.04
CA LYS A 256 -4.58 13.61 -28.78
C LYS A 256 -4.07 14.78 -27.92
N ARG A 257 -4.96 15.51 -27.23
CA ARG A 257 -4.60 16.61 -26.32
C ARG A 257 -3.69 16.12 -25.20
N ILE A 258 -4.08 15.03 -24.53
CA ILE A 258 -3.32 14.42 -23.44
C ILE A 258 -1.95 13.94 -23.93
N SER A 259 -1.91 13.25 -25.07
CA SER A 259 -0.66 12.78 -25.67
C SER A 259 0.27 13.94 -26.02
N LYS A 260 -0.28 15.02 -26.61
CA LYS A 260 0.51 16.23 -26.88
C LYS A 260 1.07 16.82 -25.59
N LYS A 261 0.26 16.97 -24.53
CA LYS A 261 0.72 17.45 -23.22
C LYS A 261 1.84 16.56 -22.65
N TYR A 262 1.72 15.24 -22.78
CA TYR A 262 2.77 14.32 -22.34
C TYR A 262 4.09 14.61 -23.06
N TYR A 263 4.09 14.71 -24.40
CA TYR A 263 5.32 14.94 -25.17
C TYR A 263 5.90 16.33 -24.96
N ASP A 264 5.06 17.36 -24.87
CA ASP A 264 5.48 18.75 -24.63
C ASP A 264 6.19 18.93 -23.28
N THR A 265 5.86 18.08 -22.30
CA THR A 265 6.41 18.18 -20.93
C THR A 265 7.38 17.04 -20.58
N ALA A 266 7.74 16.19 -21.52
CA ALA A 266 8.66 15.08 -21.33
C ALA A 266 10.13 15.55 -21.25
N GLN A 267 10.89 14.91 -20.38
CA GLN A 267 12.35 15.11 -20.26
C GLN A 267 13.07 13.92 -20.91
N GLY A 268 13.83 14.17 -21.97
CA GLY A 268 14.45 13.14 -22.79
C GLY A 268 15.43 12.21 -22.04
N GLY A 269 16.03 12.68 -20.95
CA GLY A 269 16.96 11.90 -20.12
C GLY A 269 16.28 10.96 -19.11
N HIS A 270 14.95 10.99 -18.96
CA HIS A 270 14.25 10.16 -18.00
C HIS A 270 14.13 8.71 -18.48
N ALA A 271 14.26 7.75 -17.54
CA ALA A 271 14.29 6.32 -17.83
C ALA A 271 13.02 5.80 -18.52
N ALA A 272 11.85 6.37 -18.20
CA ALA A 272 10.58 6.01 -18.85
C ALA A 272 10.59 6.29 -20.36
N VAL A 273 11.24 7.36 -20.80
CA VAL A 273 11.43 7.68 -22.21
C VAL A 273 12.39 6.67 -22.86
N GLN A 274 13.49 6.38 -22.17
CA GLN A 274 14.48 5.40 -22.65
C GLN A 274 13.88 3.99 -22.75
N ALA A 275 12.93 3.65 -21.87
CA ALA A 275 12.16 2.41 -21.92
C ALA A 275 11.11 2.40 -23.06
N GLY A 276 10.95 3.47 -23.82
CA GLY A 276 10.00 3.57 -24.92
C GLY A 276 8.54 3.70 -24.49
N LEU A 277 8.27 4.03 -23.23
CA LEU A 277 6.90 4.17 -22.73
C LEU A 277 6.19 5.36 -23.37
N LYS A 278 5.00 5.10 -23.93
CA LYS A 278 4.18 6.06 -24.67
C LYS A 278 2.72 5.98 -24.20
N PRO A 279 1.94 7.08 -24.27
CA PRO A 279 0.50 7.02 -24.05
C PRO A 279 -0.18 6.05 -25.02
N LYS A 280 -1.05 5.19 -24.51
CA LYS A 280 -1.80 4.19 -25.30
C LYS A 280 -3.30 4.38 -25.22
N ARG A 281 -3.83 4.61 -24.04
CA ARG A 281 -5.24 4.82 -23.77
C ARG A 281 -5.41 5.86 -22.67
N ALA A 282 -6.54 6.53 -22.65
CA ALA A 282 -6.90 7.44 -21.58
C ALA A 282 -8.38 7.35 -21.25
N TRP A 283 -8.71 7.60 -20.01
CA TRP A 283 -10.07 7.67 -19.49
C TRP A 283 -10.28 8.98 -18.75
N THR A 284 -11.43 9.57 -18.91
CA THR A 284 -11.94 10.58 -17.98
C THR A 284 -12.17 9.86 -16.65
N LEU A 285 -11.70 10.46 -15.58
CA LEU A 285 -11.75 9.91 -14.23
C LEU A 285 -12.48 10.91 -13.32
N SER A 286 -13.43 10.43 -12.56
CA SER A 286 -14.11 11.16 -11.50
C SER A 286 -14.12 10.31 -10.22
N ILE A 287 -13.73 10.91 -9.11
CA ILE A 287 -13.85 10.31 -7.77
C ILE A 287 -14.76 11.24 -6.98
N ALA A 288 -16.01 10.83 -6.76
CA ALA A 288 -17.09 11.70 -6.31
C ALA A 288 -16.75 12.58 -5.10
N HIS A 289 -16.21 12.00 -4.03
CA HIS A 289 -15.87 12.76 -2.81
C HIS A 289 -14.71 13.75 -3.01
N MET A 290 -13.78 13.47 -3.94
CA MET A 290 -12.71 14.41 -4.29
C MET A 290 -13.24 15.56 -5.15
N ASP A 291 -14.12 15.25 -6.10
CA ASP A 291 -14.78 16.27 -6.92
C ASP A 291 -15.61 17.23 -6.06
N GLU A 292 -16.41 16.70 -5.12
CA GLU A 292 -17.18 17.51 -4.17
C GLU A 292 -16.28 18.40 -3.30
N ALA A 293 -15.20 17.84 -2.74
CA ALA A 293 -14.27 18.59 -1.90
C ALA A 293 -13.53 19.67 -2.71
N PHE A 294 -13.14 19.35 -3.95
CA PHE A 294 -12.47 20.30 -4.84
C PHE A 294 -13.41 21.45 -5.25
N GLU A 295 -14.65 21.15 -5.65
CA GLU A 295 -15.66 22.18 -5.99
C GLU A 295 -15.98 23.06 -4.79
N LYS A 296 -16.13 22.47 -3.62
CA LYS A 296 -16.51 23.19 -2.38
C LYS A 296 -15.38 24.09 -1.87
N ASP A 297 -14.14 23.59 -1.84
CA ASP A 297 -13.03 24.22 -1.14
C ASP A 297 -11.82 24.46 -2.05
N GLY A 298 -11.46 23.49 -2.89
CA GLY A 298 -10.25 23.56 -3.72
C GLY A 298 -10.27 24.71 -4.72
N LYS A 299 -11.35 24.90 -5.44
CA LYS A 299 -11.48 25.97 -6.44
C LYS A 299 -11.30 27.37 -5.87
N LYS A 300 -11.66 27.58 -4.61
CA LYS A 300 -11.52 28.88 -3.94
C LYS A 300 -10.07 29.29 -3.74
N VAL A 301 -9.16 28.30 -3.69
CA VAL A 301 -7.72 28.54 -3.58
C VAL A 301 -7.16 29.21 -4.85
N GLY A 302 -7.74 28.87 -6.01
CA GLY A 302 -7.35 29.46 -7.29
C GLY A 302 -6.05 28.90 -7.86
N ASN A 303 -5.56 29.53 -8.95
CA ASN A 303 -4.36 29.09 -9.68
C ASN A 303 -4.39 27.57 -9.96
N ILE A 304 -5.46 27.12 -10.64
CA ILE A 304 -5.66 25.71 -10.95
C ILE A 304 -4.74 25.32 -12.09
N MET A 305 -3.92 24.30 -11.84
CA MET A 305 -2.98 23.75 -12.82
C MET A 305 -3.33 22.29 -13.11
N GLU A 306 -3.23 21.87 -14.37
CA GLU A 306 -3.37 20.47 -14.75
C GLU A 306 -2.00 19.78 -14.66
N LEU A 307 -1.80 18.94 -13.63
CA LEU A 307 -0.51 18.36 -13.25
C LEU A 307 -0.51 16.83 -13.24
N TRP A 308 0.66 16.25 -13.50
CA TRP A 308 0.87 14.81 -13.49
C TRP A 308 1.14 14.29 -12.08
N HIS A 309 0.55 13.12 -11.78
CA HIS A 309 0.88 12.34 -10.58
C HIS A 309 1.19 10.91 -11.00
N GLY A 310 2.38 10.43 -10.62
CA GLY A 310 2.84 9.07 -10.87
C GLY A 310 2.78 8.23 -9.60
N THR A 311 2.18 7.07 -9.70
CA THR A 311 2.10 6.09 -8.62
C THR A 311 2.16 4.67 -9.19
N ARG A 312 2.53 3.71 -8.35
CA ARG A 312 2.53 2.30 -8.75
C ARG A 312 1.09 1.83 -9.02
N VAL A 313 0.98 0.89 -9.97
CA VAL A 313 -0.33 0.36 -10.38
C VAL A 313 -1.11 -0.27 -9.22
N GLY A 314 -0.43 -0.87 -8.24
CA GLY A 314 -1.04 -1.45 -7.05
C GLY A 314 -1.78 -0.44 -6.17
N ASN A 315 -1.47 0.86 -6.26
CA ASN A 315 -2.10 1.91 -5.47
C ASN A 315 -3.40 2.44 -6.10
N LEU A 316 -3.65 2.16 -7.39
CA LEU A 316 -4.77 2.78 -8.11
C LEU A 316 -6.13 2.40 -7.52
N LEU A 317 -6.33 1.15 -7.14
CA LEU A 317 -7.60 0.72 -6.52
C LEU A 317 -7.85 1.41 -5.17
N SER A 318 -6.81 1.64 -4.38
CA SER A 318 -6.89 2.43 -3.15
C SER A 318 -7.21 3.90 -3.44
N ILE A 319 -6.60 4.48 -4.47
CA ILE A 319 -6.89 5.85 -4.90
C ILE A 319 -8.33 5.97 -5.40
N PHE A 320 -8.84 4.99 -6.13
CA PHE A 320 -10.24 4.98 -6.59
C PHE A 320 -11.25 4.89 -5.45
N SER A 321 -10.87 4.28 -4.33
CA SER A 321 -11.70 4.18 -3.12
C SER A 321 -11.58 5.41 -2.22
N ARG A 322 -10.36 5.87 -1.92
CA ARG A 322 -10.07 6.89 -0.90
C ARG A 322 -9.65 8.24 -1.46
N GLY A 323 -9.37 8.31 -2.75
CA GLY A 323 -8.75 9.48 -3.38
C GLY A 323 -7.25 9.57 -3.12
N LEU A 324 -6.64 10.66 -3.58
CA LEU A 324 -5.29 11.03 -3.23
C LEU A 324 -5.30 11.59 -1.79
N ILE A 325 -4.56 10.95 -0.92
CA ILE A 325 -4.47 11.32 0.51
C ILE A 325 -3.04 11.74 0.85
N ILE A 326 -2.91 12.54 1.91
CA ILE A 326 -1.65 12.75 2.58
C ILE A 326 -1.52 11.61 3.60
N PRO A 327 -0.60 10.67 3.42
CA PRO A 327 -0.45 9.58 4.38
C PRO A 327 -0.14 10.12 5.78
N PRO A 328 -0.82 9.64 6.84
CA PRO A 328 -0.68 10.17 8.20
C PRO A 328 0.65 9.79 8.88
N TRP A 329 1.41 8.90 8.28
CA TRP A 329 2.72 8.48 8.79
C TRP A 329 3.85 9.35 8.22
N ALA A 330 4.86 9.59 9.05
CA ALA A 330 6.05 10.31 8.64
C ALA A 330 6.77 9.57 7.49
N ASP A 331 6.94 10.25 6.37
CA ASP A 331 7.70 9.75 5.23
C ASP A 331 9.01 10.51 5.11
N ALA A 332 10.13 9.85 5.44
CA ALA A 332 11.46 10.45 5.34
C ALA A 332 11.90 10.79 3.89
N GLY A 333 11.12 10.39 2.88
CA GLY A 333 11.39 10.67 1.46
C GLY A 333 10.71 11.92 0.91
N ARG A 334 9.90 12.62 1.70
CA ARG A 334 9.20 13.81 1.26
C ARG A 334 10.08 15.04 1.50
N MET A 335 10.74 15.48 0.45
CA MET A 335 11.72 16.60 0.52
C MET A 335 11.08 17.92 0.95
N PHE A 336 9.74 18.04 0.87
CA PHE A 336 8.99 19.25 1.20
C PHE A 336 7.82 18.96 2.17
N GLY A 337 7.96 17.91 2.98
CA GLY A 337 7.03 17.56 4.07
C GLY A 337 5.81 16.78 3.63
N ASP A 338 4.78 16.79 4.49
CA ASP A 338 3.59 15.96 4.41
C ASP A 338 2.57 16.55 3.43
N GLY A 339 2.76 16.29 2.13
CA GLY A 339 1.91 16.77 1.06
C GLY A 339 1.63 15.72 -0.01
N ILE A 340 0.78 16.07 -0.97
CA ILE A 340 0.57 15.33 -2.21
C ILE A 340 1.43 16.00 -3.28
N TYR A 341 2.24 15.19 -3.96
CA TYR A 341 3.28 15.64 -4.88
C TYR A 341 2.84 15.48 -6.33
N PHE A 342 3.02 16.53 -7.11
CA PHE A 342 2.74 16.58 -8.53
C PHE A 342 3.94 17.13 -9.32
N SER A 343 3.88 17.03 -10.64
CA SER A 343 4.84 17.69 -11.53
C SER A 343 4.19 18.17 -12.82
N ASP A 344 4.68 19.27 -13.36
CA ASP A 344 4.41 19.69 -14.72
C ASP A 344 5.25 18.92 -15.75
N GLN A 345 6.26 18.17 -15.28
CA GLN A 345 7.12 17.31 -16.10
C GLN A 345 6.57 15.89 -16.11
N SER A 346 5.98 15.48 -17.25
CA SER A 346 5.28 14.21 -17.40
C SER A 346 6.15 13.00 -17.07
N THR A 347 7.37 12.96 -17.61
CA THR A 347 8.27 11.81 -17.45
C THR A 347 8.89 11.71 -16.06
N LYS A 348 8.94 12.81 -15.30
CA LYS A 348 9.27 12.74 -13.86
C LYS A 348 8.21 11.90 -13.13
N SER A 349 6.93 12.20 -13.32
CA SER A 349 5.83 11.42 -12.73
C SER A 349 5.79 10.00 -13.28
N LEU A 350 6.05 9.80 -14.58
CA LEU A 350 6.07 8.47 -15.19
C LEU A 350 7.17 7.57 -14.62
N ASN A 351 8.32 8.11 -14.23
CA ASN A 351 9.39 7.35 -13.59
C ASN A 351 8.95 6.73 -12.25
N TYR A 352 8.06 7.37 -11.49
CA TYR A 352 7.44 6.78 -10.29
C TYR A 352 6.45 5.64 -10.68
N ALA A 353 5.60 5.87 -11.67
CA ALA A 353 4.63 4.87 -12.13
C ALA A 353 5.35 3.63 -12.74
N TYR A 354 6.41 3.86 -13.49
CA TYR A 354 7.25 2.82 -14.11
C TYR A 354 8.07 2.03 -13.09
N GLY A 355 8.35 2.61 -11.92
CA GLY A 355 9.18 2.00 -10.88
C GLY A 355 10.67 2.24 -11.01
N TYR A 356 11.09 3.24 -11.76
CA TYR A 356 12.49 3.67 -11.77
C TYR A 356 12.88 4.34 -10.46
N TRP A 357 12.03 5.23 -9.94
CA TRP A 357 12.14 5.78 -8.60
C TRP A 357 11.17 5.05 -7.66
N GLY A 358 11.61 4.82 -6.42
CA GLY A 358 10.81 4.11 -5.41
C GLY A 358 11.00 2.60 -5.37
N GLY A 359 11.95 2.04 -6.14
CA GLY A 359 12.30 0.62 -6.08
C GLY A 359 11.29 -0.33 -6.73
N GLY A 360 11.57 -1.63 -6.66
CA GLY A 360 10.71 -2.68 -7.18
C GLY A 360 10.95 -3.04 -8.65
N SER A 361 10.06 -3.87 -9.21
CA SER A 361 10.12 -4.25 -10.63
C SER A 361 9.68 -3.10 -11.53
N ARG A 362 10.27 -3.02 -12.70
CA ARG A 362 9.88 -2.05 -13.72
C ARG A 362 8.74 -2.61 -14.55
N ASP A 363 7.69 -1.83 -14.70
CA ASP A 363 6.47 -2.25 -15.40
C ASP A 363 6.46 -1.78 -16.85
N ASN A 364 6.29 -2.71 -17.79
CA ASN A 364 6.13 -2.39 -19.22
C ASN A 364 4.77 -1.73 -19.53
N THR A 365 3.81 -1.82 -18.62
CA THR A 365 2.54 -1.11 -18.66
C THR A 365 2.33 -0.44 -17.32
N CYS A 366 2.15 0.87 -17.31
CA CYS A 366 1.93 1.65 -16.11
C CYS A 366 0.90 2.75 -16.36
N TYR A 367 0.47 3.41 -15.30
CA TYR A 367 -0.60 4.40 -15.35
C TYR A 367 -0.21 5.67 -14.62
N MET A 368 -0.62 6.82 -15.14
CA MET A 368 -0.52 8.10 -14.44
C MET A 368 -1.88 8.75 -14.31
N LEU A 369 -2.01 9.55 -13.27
CA LEU A 369 -3.13 10.46 -13.10
C LEU A 369 -2.77 11.84 -13.64
N LEU A 370 -3.70 12.45 -14.36
CA LEU A 370 -3.68 13.88 -14.66
C LEU A 370 -4.72 14.53 -13.74
N ASN A 371 -4.35 15.62 -13.08
CA ASN A 371 -5.12 16.17 -11.96
C ASN A 371 -5.31 17.67 -12.14
N ASP A 372 -6.50 18.17 -11.80
CA ASP A 372 -6.68 19.59 -11.48
C ASP A 372 -6.11 19.82 -10.07
N VAL A 373 -5.18 20.77 -9.94
CA VAL A 373 -4.49 21.09 -8.69
C VAL A 373 -4.58 22.58 -8.45
N ALA A 374 -5.24 22.97 -7.37
CA ALA A 374 -5.36 24.36 -6.94
C ALA A 374 -4.11 24.79 -6.15
N MET A 375 -3.16 25.41 -6.84
CA MET A 375 -1.88 25.82 -6.29
C MET A 375 -1.96 27.12 -5.47
N GLY A 376 -2.96 27.97 -5.72
CA GLY A 376 -3.08 29.29 -5.07
C GLY A 376 -1.80 30.10 -5.19
N ARG A 377 -1.33 30.62 -4.06
CA ARG A 377 -0.03 31.29 -3.94
C ARG A 377 1.04 30.28 -3.51
N PRO A 378 1.93 29.83 -4.40
CA PRO A 378 2.94 28.85 -4.06
C PRO A 378 4.13 29.48 -3.32
N TYR A 379 4.61 28.80 -2.29
CA TYR A 379 5.92 29.05 -1.70
C TYR A 379 7.02 28.48 -2.62
N ILE A 380 8.08 29.25 -2.85
CA ILE A 380 9.25 28.83 -3.64
C ILE A 380 10.41 28.55 -2.69
N PRO A 381 10.68 27.28 -2.33
CA PRO A 381 11.74 26.93 -1.39
C PRO A 381 13.13 27.07 -2.02
N ARG A 382 14.10 27.52 -1.22
CA ARG A 382 15.53 27.52 -1.57
C ARG A 382 16.25 26.26 -1.09
N SER A 383 15.64 25.52 -0.19
CA SER A 383 16.15 24.26 0.38
C SER A 383 14.99 23.32 0.68
N THR A 384 15.29 22.05 0.87
CA THR A 384 14.33 21.07 1.37
C THR A 384 13.86 21.41 2.78
N GLY A 385 12.68 20.94 3.17
CA GLY A 385 12.09 21.18 4.48
C GLY A 385 10.95 20.21 4.78
N SER A 386 10.63 20.05 6.06
CA SER A 386 9.59 19.12 6.53
C SER A 386 8.35 19.89 6.97
N TRP A 387 7.57 20.39 6.01
CA TRP A 387 6.34 21.14 6.29
C TRP A 387 5.15 20.21 6.43
N LYS A 388 4.28 20.50 7.40
CA LYS A 388 2.95 19.85 7.57
C LYS A 388 1.83 20.65 6.92
N SER A 389 2.10 21.88 6.56
CA SER A 389 1.21 22.80 5.86
C SER A 389 2.05 23.73 4.99
N ALA A 390 1.44 24.40 4.03
CA ALA A 390 2.14 25.44 3.29
C ALA A 390 2.66 26.54 4.26
N PRO A 391 3.84 27.12 4.01
CA PRO A 391 4.33 28.25 4.80
C PRO A 391 3.33 29.39 4.85
N ASP A 392 3.41 30.22 5.90
CA ASP A 392 2.47 31.29 6.17
C ASP A 392 2.23 32.19 4.95
N GLY A 393 0.95 32.42 4.67
CA GLY A 393 0.48 33.20 3.54
C GLY A 393 0.62 32.52 2.18
N CYS A 394 0.97 31.23 2.12
CA CYS A 394 0.99 30.41 0.90
C CYS A 394 -0.02 29.27 1.00
N ASP A 395 -0.40 28.73 -0.15
CA ASP A 395 -1.40 27.65 -0.28
C ASP A 395 -0.75 26.31 -0.65
N SER A 396 0.46 26.36 -1.21
CA SER A 396 1.19 25.22 -1.73
C SER A 396 2.69 25.48 -1.74
N THR A 397 3.46 24.50 -2.20
CA THR A 397 4.91 24.67 -2.46
C THR A 397 5.19 24.36 -3.93
N PHE A 398 6.00 25.17 -4.58
CA PHE A 398 6.56 24.92 -5.90
C PHE A 398 8.08 24.90 -5.83
N ALA A 399 8.67 23.73 -5.71
CA ALA A 399 10.12 23.53 -5.79
C ALA A 399 10.54 23.49 -7.26
N LYS A 400 11.31 24.50 -7.68
CA LYS A 400 11.76 24.66 -9.05
C LYS A 400 13.02 23.87 -9.34
N ALA A 401 13.06 23.23 -10.50
CA ALA A 401 14.25 22.57 -11.01
C ALA A 401 15.44 23.56 -11.07
N GLY A 402 16.61 23.04 -10.74
CA GLY A 402 17.86 23.83 -10.73
C GLY A 402 18.08 24.69 -9.46
N GLN A 403 17.13 24.71 -8.52
CA GLN A 403 17.31 25.35 -7.22
C GLN A 403 17.71 24.32 -6.14
N CYS A 404 16.74 23.56 -5.61
CA CYS A 404 16.98 22.54 -4.59
C CYS A 404 16.55 21.13 -5.03
N VAL A 405 16.04 21.01 -6.24
CA VAL A 405 15.61 19.75 -6.86
C VAL A 405 16.03 19.70 -8.33
N ALA A 406 16.17 18.48 -8.86
CA ALA A 406 16.49 18.26 -10.27
C ALA A 406 15.28 18.49 -11.20
N ASN A 407 14.09 18.26 -10.69
CA ASN A 407 12.84 18.36 -11.45
C ASN A 407 11.84 19.25 -10.69
N ASN A 408 10.92 19.86 -11.42
CA ASN A 408 9.84 20.63 -10.81
C ASN A 408 8.97 19.73 -9.93
N GLU A 409 8.66 20.20 -8.72
CA GLU A 409 7.74 19.55 -7.78
C GLU A 409 6.71 20.55 -7.27
N MET A 410 5.45 20.20 -7.42
CA MET A 410 4.30 20.94 -6.92
C MET A 410 3.68 20.15 -5.78
N ILE A 411 3.57 20.75 -4.61
CA ILE A 411 3.12 20.06 -3.39
C ILE A 411 1.95 20.84 -2.81
N ILE A 412 0.86 20.13 -2.55
CA ILE A 412 -0.29 20.64 -1.80
C ILE A 412 -0.40 19.92 -0.46
N TYR A 413 -0.98 20.60 0.53
CA TYR A 413 -1.06 20.10 1.91
C TYR A 413 -2.49 19.84 2.37
N ARG A 414 -3.47 19.97 1.48
CA ARG A 414 -4.88 19.63 1.72
C ARG A 414 -5.40 18.82 0.54
N PRO A 415 -5.92 17.60 0.77
CA PRO A 415 -6.46 16.77 -0.31
C PRO A 415 -7.55 17.44 -1.15
N SER A 416 -8.33 18.36 -0.55
CA SER A 416 -9.35 19.14 -1.26
C SER A 416 -8.78 20.08 -2.35
N GLN A 417 -7.46 20.35 -2.35
CA GLN A 417 -6.83 21.15 -3.39
C GLN A 417 -6.59 20.40 -4.70
N CYS A 418 -6.87 19.10 -4.76
CA CYS A 418 -6.73 18.36 -6.01
C CYS A 418 -7.92 17.42 -6.28
N ARG A 419 -8.09 17.10 -7.57
CA ARG A 419 -8.90 15.98 -8.03
C ARG A 419 -8.26 15.34 -9.25
N PRO A 420 -8.19 14.00 -9.32
CA PRO A 420 -7.84 13.31 -10.54
C PRO A 420 -8.93 13.50 -11.60
N VAL A 421 -8.53 13.87 -12.81
CA VAL A 421 -9.47 14.10 -13.93
C VAL A 421 -9.24 13.14 -15.08
N ARG A 422 -8.07 12.53 -15.18
CA ARG A 422 -7.75 11.52 -16.20
C ARG A 422 -6.89 10.40 -15.61
N LEU A 423 -7.15 9.20 -16.10
CA LEU A 423 -6.25 8.05 -15.99
C LEU A 423 -5.64 7.83 -17.38
N VAL A 424 -4.31 7.73 -17.47
CA VAL A 424 -3.58 7.54 -18.72
C VAL A 424 -2.72 6.31 -18.63
N GLU A 425 -2.89 5.38 -19.56
CA GLU A 425 -2.09 4.17 -19.70
C GLU A 425 -0.89 4.44 -20.59
N PHE A 426 0.25 3.93 -20.16
CA PHE A 426 1.52 3.94 -20.88
C PHE A 426 2.03 2.53 -21.09
N SER A 427 2.53 2.23 -22.28
CA SER A 427 3.28 1.00 -22.56
C SER A 427 4.36 1.25 -23.61
N SER A 428 5.33 0.35 -23.67
CA SER A 428 6.36 0.29 -24.73
C SER A 428 5.80 -0.23 -26.05
#